data_30f4043562ba80c2530df3e9ba1ea65e
#
_entry.id   30f4043562ba80c2530df3e9ba1ea65e
#
_cell.length_a   1.000
_cell.length_b   1.000
_cell.length_c   1.000
_cell.angle_alpha   90.00
_cell.angle_beta   90.00
_cell.angle_gamma   90.00
#
_symmetry.space_group_name_H-M   'P 1'
#
loop_
_entity.id
_entity.type
_entity.pdbx_description
1 polymer ?
#
loop_
_entity_poly.entity_id
_entity_poly.type
_entity_poly.pdbx_seq_one_letter_code
_entity_poly.pdbx_strand_id
1 'polypeptide(L)'
;MTDWVEGRVIEVIRWSEQLFSLRVEADLAPYEAGQFTRLALLLPSADAPSGVEREAHAYSLVNPPNAGFHEFYIVLIPGGRLTPHLHRLAVGDTLQLARQASGFLTLNELPAGRDLWMLSTGTAIGPFLSLLAEGAVADRFEPTFRT
;
A
#
# COMPACT_ATOMS: atom_id res chain seq x y z
N MET A 1 -9.39 12.97 -13.49
CA MET A 1 -9.73 11.52 -13.66
C MET A 1 -8.55 10.69 -13.20
N THR A 2 -8.78 9.63 -12.43
CA THR A 2 -7.71 8.73 -11.98
C THR A 2 -7.17 7.93 -13.16
N ASP A 3 -5.86 7.98 -13.37
CA ASP A 3 -5.15 7.11 -14.31
C ASP A 3 -4.90 5.76 -13.63
N TRP A 4 -5.40 4.68 -14.23
CA TRP A 4 -5.32 3.33 -13.70
C TRP A 4 -4.35 2.49 -14.53
N VAL A 5 -3.46 1.80 -13.85
CA VAL A 5 -2.53 0.84 -14.47
C VAL A 5 -2.84 -0.56 -13.98
N GLU A 6 -2.57 -1.55 -14.83
CA GLU A 6 -2.66 -2.94 -14.44
C GLU A 6 -1.44 -3.32 -13.59
N GLY A 7 -1.68 -4.02 -12.50
CA GLY A 7 -0.67 -4.63 -11.66
C GLY A 7 -0.83 -6.13 -11.64
N ARG A 8 0.29 -6.85 -11.57
CA ARG A 8 0.36 -8.30 -11.46
C ARG A 8 0.82 -8.71 -10.08
N VAL A 9 0.09 -9.60 -9.42
CA VAL A 9 0.51 -10.18 -8.14
C VAL A 9 1.72 -11.10 -8.37
N ILE A 10 2.82 -10.82 -7.70
CA ILE A 10 4.06 -11.61 -7.77
C ILE A 10 4.31 -12.42 -6.51
N GLU A 11 3.73 -12.01 -5.39
CA GLU A 11 3.83 -12.73 -4.12
C GLU A 11 2.60 -12.46 -3.24
N VAL A 12 2.16 -13.47 -2.52
CA VAL A 12 1.12 -13.39 -1.49
C VAL A 12 1.68 -13.94 -0.19
N ILE A 13 1.72 -13.12 0.87
CA ILE A 13 2.21 -13.54 2.18
C ILE A 13 1.04 -13.54 3.15
N ARG A 14 0.76 -14.67 3.79
CA ARG A 14 -0.29 -14.82 4.79
C ARG A 14 0.33 -14.72 6.18
N TRP A 15 0.06 -13.63 6.89
CA TRP A 15 0.56 -13.40 8.25
C TRP A 15 -0.34 -14.01 9.31
N SER A 16 -1.66 -14.01 9.05
CA SER A 16 -2.69 -14.64 9.87
C SER A 16 -3.89 -14.97 8.99
N GLU A 17 -4.98 -15.45 9.57
CA GLU A 17 -6.24 -15.69 8.83
C GLU A 17 -6.79 -14.42 8.16
N GLN A 18 -6.55 -13.26 8.76
CA GLN A 18 -7.08 -11.98 8.28
C GLN A 18 -6.02 -11.04 7.72
N LEU A 19 -4.77 -11.13 8.17
CA LEU A 19 -3.70 -10.22 7.74
C LEU A 19 -2.87 -10.87 6.63
N PHE A 20 -2.70 -10.16 5.53
CA PHE A 20 -1.89 -10.61 4.40
C PHE A 20 -1.19 -9.46 3.70
N SER A 21 -0.13 -9.76 2.98
CA SER A 21 0.52 -8.85 2.04
C SER A 21 0.29 -9.31 0.62
N LEU A 22 0.07 -8.35 -0.26
CA LEU A 22 0.22 -8.51 -1.71
C LEU A 22 1.46 -7.75 -2.16
N ARG A 23 2.35 -8.43 -2.89
CA ARG A 23 3.42 -7.80 -3.66
C ARG A 23 3.02 -7.79 -5.13
N VAL A 24 3.11 -6.62 -5.73
CA VAL A 24 2.57 -6.35 -7.07
C VAL A 24 3.62 -5.66 -7.92
N GLU A 25 3.79 -6.11 -9.15
CA GLU A 25 4.48 -5.36 -10.20
C GLU A 25 3.48 -4.46 -10.92
N ALA A 26 3.75 -3.17 -10.99
CA ALA A 26 2.94 -2.18 -11.69
C ALA A 26 3.79 -0.97 -12.09
N ASP A 27 3.40 -0.29 -13.19
CA ASP A 27 4.05 0.94 -13.64
C ASP A 27 3.46 2.17 -12.91
N LEU A 28 3.82 2.32 -11.63
CA LEU A 28 3.46 3.52 -10.88
C LEU A 28 4.38 4.69 -11.25
N ALA A 29 3.84 5.91 -11.21
CA ALA A 29 4.66 7.12 -11.25
C ALA A 29 5.59 7.16 -10.02
N PRO A 30 6.73 7.86 -10.10
CA PRO A 30 7.61 8.03 -8.95
C PRO A 30 6.85 8.54 -7.73
N TYR A 31 7.16 7.98 -6.57
CA TYR A 31 6.53 8.33 -5.29
C TYR A 31 7.55 8.40 -4.16
N GLU A 32 7.13 8.93 -3.01
CA GLU A 32 7.94 9.02 -1.80
C GLU A 32 7.52 7.97 -0.79
N ALA A 33 8.48 7.49 0.01
CA ALA A 33 8.19 6.61 1.13
C ALA A 33 7.17 7.25 2.08
N GLY A 34 6.20 6.44 2.54
CA GLY A 34 5.09 6.90 3.39
C GLY A 34 3.81 7.23 2.63
N GLN A 35 3.86 7.31 1.30
CA GLN A 35 2.67 7.53 0.48
C GLN A 35 1.81 6.27 0.31
N PHE A 36 0.61 6.44 -0.22
CA PHE A 36 -0.34 5.39 -0.54
C PHE A 36 -0.79 5.48 -2.00
N THR A 37 -1.32 4.39 -2.53
CA THR A 37 -2.09 4.40 -3.77
C THR A 37 -3.43 3.71 -3.58
N ARG A 38 -4.26 3.67 -4.62
CA ARG A 38 -5.55 2.97 -4.59
C ARG A 38 -5.42 1.65 -5.33
N LEU A 39 -5.84 0.57 -4.69
CA LEU A 39 -6.04 -0.73 -5.32
C LEU A 39 -7.51 -0.86 -5.72
N ALA A 40 -7.76 -1.46 -6.88
CA ALA A 40 -9.09 -1.66 -7.38
C ALA A 40 -9.26 -3.01 -8.10
N LEU A 41 -10.49 -3.50 -8.05
CA LEU A 41 -10.97 -4.61 -8.88
C LEU A 41 -12.25 -4.20 -9.59
N LEU A 42 -12.49 -4.78 -10.76
CA LEU A 42 -13.76 -4.71 -11.46
C LEU A 42 -14.65 -5.83 -10.94
N LEU A 43 -15.68 -5.48 -10.20
CA LEU A 43 -16.58 -6.43 -9.56
C LEU A 43 -17.95 -6.40 -10.26
N PRO A 44 -18.67 -7.54 -10.32
CA PRO A 44 -20.04 -7.57 -10.83
C PRO A 44 -20.93 -6.57 -10.07
N SER A 45 -21.71 -5.79 -10.82
CA SER A 45 -22.66 -4.82 -10.27
C SER A 45 -23.93 -4.80 -11.14
N ALA A 46 -25.07 -5.05 -10.52
CA ALA A 46 -26.37 -4.99 -11.21
C ALA A 46 -26.76 -3.54 -11.54
N ASP A 47 -26.23 -2.57 -10.81
CA ASP A 47 -26.55 -1.15 -10.97
C ASP A 47 -25.66 -0.46 -12.02
N ALA A 48 -24.57 -1.12 -12.43
CA ALA A 48 -23.68 -0.56 -13.45
C ALA A 48 -24.15 -0.93 -14.85
N PRO A 49 -24.24 0.03 -15.80
CA PRO A 49 -24.64 -0.23 -17.18
C PRO A 49 -23.76 -1.27 -17.91
N SER A 50 -22.50 -1.38 -17.51
CA SER A 50 -21.54 -2.36 -18.05
C SER A 50 -21.61 -3.74 -17.37
N GLY A 51 -22.45 -3.90 -16.34
CA GLY A 51 -22.49 -5.11 -15.50
C GLY A 51 -21.32 -5.24 -14.51
N VAL A 52 -20.36 -4.33 -14.53
CA VAL A 52 -19.22 -4.29 -13.61
C VAL A 52 -18.98 -2.87 -13.10
N GLU A 53 -18.52 -2.79 -11.88
CA GLU A 53 -18.15 -1.53 -11.21
C GLU A 53 -16.73 -1.63 -10.66
N ARG A 54 -15.98 -0.53 -10.72
CA ARG A 54 -14.67 -0.47 -10.07
C ARG A 54 -14.83 -0.19 -8.60
N GLU A 55 -14.48 -1.16 -7.77
CA GLU A 55 -14.37 -0.98 -6.33
C GLU A 55 -12.92 -0.67 -5.98
N ALA A 56 -12.65 0.49 -5.36
CA ALA A 56 -11.31 0.98 -5.14
C ALA A 56 -11.14 1.58 -3.74
N HIS A 57 -10.10 1.12 -3.02
CA HIS A 57 -9.73 1.64 -1.70
C HIS A 57 -8.25 2.04 -1.66
N ALA A 58 -7.91 2.96 -0.73
CA ALA A 58 -6.55 3.41 -0.49
C ALA A 58 -5.78 2.40 0.38
N TYR A 59 -4.52 2.13 -0.01
CA TYR A 59 -3.59 1.28 0.72
C TYR A 59 -2.20 1.90 0.72
N SER A 60 -1.59 1.95 1.90
CA SER A 60 -0.22 2.44 2.05
C SER A 60 0.78 1.53 1.37
N LEU A 61 1.80 2.12 0.76
CA LEU A 61 2.96 1.41 0.24
C LEU A 61 3.88 1.06 1.41
N VAL A 62 4.18 -0.22 1.57
CA VAL A 62 4.98 -0.75 2.68
C VAL A 62 6.46 -0.78 2.35
N ASN A 63 6.79 -0.99 1.07
CA ASN A 63 8.15 -1.03 0.55
C ASN A 63 8.72 0.38 0.30
N PRO A 64 10.05 0.53 0.29
CA PRO A 64 10.67 1.76 -0.20
C PRO A 64 10.45 1.91 -1.72
N PRO A 65 10.45 3.16 -2.26
CA PRO A 65 10.14 3.42 -3.67
C PRO A 65 11.01 2.67 -4.69
N ASN A 66 12.24 2.32 -4.32
CA ASN A 66 13.22 1.66 -5.18
C ASN A 66 13.26 0.13 -5.04
N ALA A 67 12.27 -0.48 -4.40
CA ALA A 67 12.25 -1.94 -4.14
C ALA A 67 12.04 -2.79 -5.41
N GLY A 68 11.55 -2.21 -6.51
CA GLY A 68 11.25 -2.93 -7.74
C GLY A 68 9.90 -3.67 -7.73
N PHE A 69 9.14 -3.55 -6.66
CA PHE A 69 7.77 -4.05 -6.49
C PHE A 69 7.00 -3.12 -5.55
N HIS A 70 5.70 -3.32 -5.44
CA HIS A 70 4.83 -2.57 -4.53
C HIS A 70 4.16 -3.55 -3.56
N GLU A 71 4.35 -3.34 -2.25
CA GLU A 71 3.79 -4.18 -1.20
C GLU A 71 2.70 -3.43 -0.43
N PHE A 72 1.61 -4.16 -0.14
CA PHE A 72 0.46 -3.65 0.57
C PHE A 72 0.09 -4.58 1.72
N TYR A 73 -0.04 -4.03 2.94
CA TYR A 73 -0.61 -4.73 4.09
C TYR A 73 -2.12 -4.59 4.08
N ILE A 74 -2.83 -5.71 4.09
CA ILE A 74 -4.28 -5.74 3.94
C ILE A 74 -4.89 -6.61 5.04
N VAL A 75 -5.91 -6.06 5.71
CA VAL A 75 -6.75 -6.83 6.62
C VAL A 75 -8.01 -7.24 5.88
N LEU A 76 -8.30 -8.54 5.90
CA LEU A 76 -9.57 -9.08 5.42
C LEU A 76 -10.70 -8.58 6.34
N ILE A 77 -11.60 -7.83 5.76
CA ILE A 77 -12.85 -7.41 6.42
C ILE A 77 -13.95 -8.32 5.94
N PRO A 78 -14.47 -9.25 6.79
CA PRO A 78 -15.59 -10.10 6.42
C PRO A 78 -16.80 -9.23 6.04
N GLY A 79 -17.39 -9.50 4.86
CA GLY A 79 -18.48 -8.69 4.32
C GLY A 79 -18.05 -7.34 3.71
N GLY A 80 -16.77 -7.00 3.70
CA GLY A 80 -16.23 -5.84 2.99
C GLY A 80 -16.40 -6.00 1.46
N ARG A 81 -16.47 -4.87 0.75
CA ARG A 81 -16.70 -4.89 -0.71
C ARG A 81 -15.45 -5.30 -1.49
N LEU A 82 -14.26 -4.93 -1.08
CA LEU A 82 -13.02 -5.16 -1.82
C LEU A 82 -12.11 -6.21 -1.18
N THR A 83 -11.87 -6.14 0.14
CA THR A 83 -10.86 -6.98 0.80
C THR A 83 -11.08 -8.48 0.66
N PRO A 84 -12.32 -9.03 0.65
CA PRO A 84 -12.54 -10.46 0.39
C PRO A 84 -12.07 -10.90 -1.01
N HIS A 85 -12.18 -10.02 -2.00
CA HIS A 85 -11.73 -10.29 -3.37
C HIS A 85 -10.20 -10.19 -3.48
N LEU A 86 -9.59 -9.17 -2.86
CA LEU A 86 -8.12 -9.06 -2.77
C LEU A 86 -7.51 -10.27 -2.04
N HIS A 87 -8.18 -10.77 -1.00
CA HIS A 87 -7.72 -11.93 -0.23
C HIS A 87 -7.70 -13.23 -1.07
N ARG A 88 -8.48 -13.34 -2.13
CA ARG A 88 -8.53 -14.52 -3.01
C ARG A 88 -7.50 -14.46 -4.14
N LEU A 89 -6.84 -13.32 -4.35
CA LEU A 89 -5.84 -13.19 -5.40
C LEU A 89 -4.67 -14.15 -5.13
N ALA A 90 -4.18 -14.73 -6.20
CA ALA A 90 -3.01 -15.60 -6.25
C ALA A 90 -1.92 -14.97 -7.12
N VAL A 91 -0.71 -15.52 -7.03
CA VAL A 91 0.40 -15.13 -7.91
C VAL A 91 -0.01 -15.31 -9.38
N GLY A 92 0.21 -14.27 -10.17
CA GLY A 92 -0.18 -14.20 -11.58
C GLY A 92 -1.51 -13.49 -11.84
N ASP A 93 -2.38 -13.36 -10.84
CA ASP A 93 -3.62 -12.60 -10.97
C ASP A 93 -3.31 -11.10 -11.11
N THR A 94 -4.26 -10.37 -11.70
CA THR A 94 -4.15 -8.93 -11.92
C THR A 94 -5.15 -8.12 -11.10
N LEU A 95 -4.77 -6.90 -10.81
CA LEU A 95 -5.63 -5.88 -10.20
C LEU A 95 -5.27 -4.52 -10.79
N GLN A 96 -6.04 -3.49 -10.48
CA GLN A 96 -5.76 -2.14 -10.93
C GLN A 96 -5.18 -1.30 -9.81
N LEU A 97 -4.21 -0.45 -10.13
CA LEU A 97 -3.63 0.53 -9.22
C LEU A 97 -3.81 1.93 -9.80
N ALA A 98 -4.10 2.90 -8.95
CA ALA A 98 -3.98 4.29 -9.36
C ALA A 98 -2.49 4.59 -9.60
N ARG A 99 -2.15 5.08 -10.81
CA ARG A 99 -0.75 5.30 -11.24
C ARG A 99 -0.03 6.30 -10.35
N GLN A 100 -0.74 7.34 -9.88
CA GLN A 100 -0.22 8.35 -8.98
C GLN A 100 -0.44 7.92 -7.52
N ALA A 101 0.65 7.86 -6.77
CA ALA A 101 0.57 7.79 -5.31
C ALA A 101 0.24 9.17 -4.73
N SER A 102 -0.25 9.19 -3.50
CA SER A 102 -0.69 10.37 -2.79
C SER A 102 -0.34 10.27 -1.31
N GLY A 103 -0.52 11.37 -0.58
CA GLY A 103 -0.33 11.41 0.87
C GLY A 103 0.84 12.27 1.28
N PHE A 104 0.77 12.76 2.50
CA PHE A 104 1.72 13.71 3.09
C PHE A 104 2.49 13.11 4.29
N LEU A 105 2.38 11.81 4.53
CA LEU A 105 3.17 11.13 5.56
C LEU A 105 4.58 10.82 5.02
N THR A 106 5.29 11.86 4.62
CA THR A 106 6.64 11.77 4.05
C THR A 106 7.62 12.56 4.90
N LEU A 107 8.91 12.24 4.81
CA LEU A 107 9.94 12.97 5.56
C LEU A 107 10.04 14.44 5.18
N ASN A 108 9.68 14.79 3.94
CA ASN A 108 9.73 16.18 3.46
C ASN A 108 8.72 17.08 4.15
N GLU A 109 7.61 16.52 4.64
CA GLU A 109 6.56 17.24 5.36
C GLU A 109 6.87 17.42 6.85
N LEU A 110 7.88 16.72 7.38
CA LEU A 110 8.22 16.81 8.79
C LEU A 110 9.08 18.04 9.10
N PRO A 111 8.76 18.80 10.16
CA PRO A 111 9.61 19.88 10.61
C PRO A 111 10.96 19.36 11.11
N ALA A 112 11.94 20.24 11.25
CA ALA A 112 13.19 19.89 11.89
C ALA A 112 12.95 19.47 13.35
N GLY A 113 13.63 18.41 13.78
CA GLY A 113 13.50 17.85 15.13
C GLY A 113 14.67 16.93 15.44
N ARG A 114 14.89 16.67 16.72
CA ARG A 114 15.93 15.74 17.17
C ARG A 114 15.41 14.30 17.16
N ASP A 115 14.18 14.09 17.60
CA ASP A 115 13.58 12.78 17.78
C ASP A 115 12.36 12.64 16.84
N LEU A 116 12.20 11.48 16.22
CA LEU A 116 11.04 11.11 15.44
C LEU A 116 10.27 10.00 16.15
N TRP A 117 9.03 10.30 16.51
CA TRP A 117 8.11 9.33 17.11
C TRP A 117 7.15 8.81 16.03
N MET A 118 7.14 7.48 15.82
CA MET A 118 6.24 6.80 14.90
C MET A 118 5.23 5.98 15.70
N LEU A 119 3.98 6.40 15.73
CA LEU A 119 2.90 5.75 16.47
C LEU A 119 1.89 5.17 15.50
N SER A 120 1.64 3.87 15.59
CA SER A 120 0.68 3.19 14.71
C SER A 120 -0.06 2.06 15.41
N THR A 121 -1.21 1.69 14.86
CA THR A 121 -1.94 0.47 15.20
C THR A 121 -2.27 -0.29 13.91
N GLY A 122 -2.24 -1.63 13.98
CA GLY A 122 -2.59 -2.49 12.86
C GLY A 122 -1.76 -2.21 11.61
N THR A 123 -2.39 -2.19 10.44
CA THR A 123 -1.72 -1.98 9.14
C THR A 123 -1.15 -0.57 8.94
N ALA A 124 -1.49 0.38 9.82
CA ALA A 124 -0.93 1.74 9.77
C ALA A 124 0.60 1.77 10.03
N ILE A 125 1.22 0.67 10.42
CA ILE A 125 2.67 0.52 10.47
C ILE A 125 3.30 0.54 9.06
N GLY A 126 2.56 0.20 8.02
CA GLY A 126 3.05 0.06 6.64
C GLY A 126 3.87 1.24 6.14
N PRO A 127 3.34 2.48 6.16
CA PRO A 127 4.11 3.66 5.72
C PRO A 127 5.37 3.90 6.55
N PHE A 128 5.39 3.56 7.83
CA PHE A 128 6.61 3.68 8.65
C PHE A 128 7.68 2.67 8.24
N LEU A 129 7.29 1.46 7.85
CA LEU A 129 8.22 0.46 7.31
C LEU A 129 8.87 0.94 6.01
N SER A 130 8.09 1.58 5.14
CA SER A 130 8.60 2.21 3.91
C SER A 130 9.64 3.29 4.21
N LEU A 131 9.33 4.20 5.13
CA LEU A 131 10.22 5.27 5.56
C LEU A 131 11.53 4.74 6.17
N LEU A 132 11.44 3.72 7.03
CA LEU A 132 12.61 3.11 7.68
C LEU A 132 13.48 2.36 6.69
N ALA A 133 12.87 1.64 5.73
CA ALA A 133 13.59 0.86 4.74
C ALA A 133 14.28 1.72 3.67
N GLU A 134 13.81 2.94 3.44
CA GLU A 134 14.46 3.89 2.53
C GLU A 134 15.81 4.39 3.08
N GLY A 135 15.99 4.37 4.41
CA GLY A 135 17.24 4.79 5.08
C GLY A 135 17.30 6.28 5.40
N ALA A 136 16.54 7.13 4.75
CA ALA A 136 16.55 8.59 4.94
C ALA A 136 16.19 9.04 6.36
N VAL A 137 15.42 8.21 7.10
CA VAL A 137 15.14 8.44 8.53
C VAL A 137 16.42 8.41 9.36
N ALA A 138 17.30 7.42 9.14
CA ALA A 138 18.55 7.26 9.85
C ALA A 138 19.54 8.40 9.56
N ASP A 139 19.48 8.96 8.36
CA ASP A 139 20.32 10.11 7.97
C ASP A 139 19.88 11.41 8.66
N ARG A 140 18.60 11.53 8.98
CA ARG A 140 18.01 12.75 9.54
C ARG A 140 17.85 12.72 11.06
N PHE A 141 17.58 11.53 11.63
CA PHE A 141 17.36 11.33 13.06
C PHE A 141 18.35 10.29 13.59
N GLU A 142 19.03 10.59 14.67
CA GLU A 142 19.95 9.62 15.28
C GLU A 142 19.16 8.39 15.79
N PRO A 143 19.54 7.16 15.40
CA PRO A 143 18.90 5.96 15.91
C PRO A 143 19.25 5.76 17.38
N THR A 144 18.39 6.19 18.27
CA THR A 144 18.53 5.92 19.70
C THR A 144 17.68 4.69 20.05
N PHE A 145 18.29 3.51 20.02
CA PHE A 145 17.68 2.32 20.59
C PHE A 145 17.78 2.39 22.12
N ARG A 146 16.70 2.69 22.80
CA ARG A 146 16.59 2.48 24.25
C ARG A 146 15.95 1.12 24.48
N THR A 147 16.72 0.17 24.98
CA THR A 147 16.26 -1.11 25.53
C THR A 147 15.54 -0.89 26.86
#